data_16ecd0c55b90db0676bfdf19c519cc99
#
_entry.id   16ecd0c55b90db0676bfdf19c519cc99
#
_cell.length_a   1.000
_cell.length_b   1.000
_cell.length_c   1.000
_cell.angle_alpha   90.00
_cell.angle_beta   90.00
_cell.angle_gamma   90.00
#
_symmetry.space_group_name_H-M   'P 1'
#
loop_
_entity.id
_entity.type
_entity.pdbx_description
1 polymer ?
#
loop_
_entity_poly.entity_id
_entity_poly.type
_entity_poly.pdbx_seq_one_letter_code
_entity_poly.pdbx_strand_id
1 'polypeptide(L)' 'MALNTAIRHLTHGDWQKAHAIVQNDNTEMGYWAHGIVHMLEGDLGNARYWYRRAGRPFPKDRDVDSEVAALADALKKAQ' A
#
# COMPACT_ATOMS: atom_id res chain seq x y z
N MET A 1 -0.54 -4.10 -14.86
CA MET A 1 0.14 -2.92 -14.30
C MET A 1 1.04 -3.34 -13.14
N ALA A 2 2.13 -2.61 -12.95
CA ALA A 2 3.07 -2.92 -11.86
C ALA A 2 2.40 -2.88 -10.49
N LEU A 3 1.43 -1.96 -10.28
CA LEU A 3 0.75 -1.84 -9.00
C LEU A 3 -0.10 -3.09 -8.68
N ASN A 4 -0.69 -3.73 -9.69
CA ASN A 4 -1.38 -5.00 -9.49
C ASN A 4 -0.43 -6.08 -8.97
N THR A 5 0.79 -6.10 -9.48
CA THR A 5 1.82 -7.04 -9.02
C THR A 5 2.22 -6.75 -7.57
N ALA A 6 2.36 -5.46 -7.23
CA ALA A 6 2.66 -5.06 -5.86
C ALA A 6 1.56 -5.53 -4.90
N ILE A 7 0.29 -5.36 -5.30
CA ILE A 7 -0.84 -5.82 -4.49
C ILE A 7 -0.77 -7.32 -4.24
N ARG A 8 -0.41 -8.09 -5.27
CA ARG A 8 -0.27 -9.54 -5.13
C ARG A 8 0.80 -9.88 -4.10
N HIS A 9 1.94 -9.20 -4.14
CA HIS A 9 2.99 -9.41 -3.16
C HIS A 9 2.53 -9.03 -1.74
N LEU A 10 1.77 -7.93 -1.61
CA LEU A 10 1.22 -7.52 -0.31
C LEU A 10 0.26 -8.58 0.24
N THR A 11 -0.56 -9.17 -0.63
CA THR A 11 -1.50 -10.23 -0.23
C THR A 11 -0.76 -11.42 0.38
N HIS A 12 0.45 -11.70 -0.09
CA HIS A 12 1.28 -12.80 0.40
C HIS A 12 2.26 -12.38 1.51
N GLY A 13 2.18 -11.13 1.95
CA GLY A 13 3.06 -10.64 3.01
C GLY A 13 4.48 -10.34 2.56
N ASP A 14 4.74 -10.33 1.26
CA ASP A 14 6.07 -10.10 0.71
C ASP A 14 6.26 -8.60 0.48
N TRP A 15 6.48 -7.88 1.59
CA TRP A 15 6.59 -6.42 1.52
C TRP A 15 7.87 -5.95 0.82
N GLN A 16 8.93 -6.76 0.84
CA GLN A 16 10.19 -6.37 0.17
C GLN A 16 9.98 -6.27 -1.34
N LYS A 17 9.33 -7.26 -1.94
CA LYS A 17 9.05 -7.23 -3.39
C LYS A 17 8.05 -6.13 -3.73
N ALA A 18 7.05 -5.95 -2.89
CA ALA A 18 6.09 -4.86 -3.10
C ALA A 18 6.78 -3.50 -3.03
N HIS A 19 7.69 -3.31 -2.08
CA HIS A 19 8.43 -2.06 -1.92
C HIS A 19 9.23 -1.71 -3.17
N ALA A 20 9.90 -2.71 -3.77
CA ALA A 20 10.69 -2.49 -4.98
C ALA A 20 9.85 -1.91 -6.12
N ILE A 21 8.56 -2.24 -6.15
CA ILE A 21 7.64 -1.72 -7.17
C ILE A 21 7.13 -0.34 -6.78
N VAL A 22 6.59 -0.19 -5.56
CA VAL A 22 5.88 1.03 -5.18
C VAL A 22 6.81 2.23 -4.98
N GLN A 23 8.09 2.01 -4.70
CA GLN A 23 9.03 3.11 -4.52
C GLN A 23 9.20 3.94 -5.80
N ASN A 24 8.82 3.39 -6.95
CA ASN A 24 8.89 4.08 -8.24
C ASN A 24 7.53 4.60 -8.70
N ASP A 25 6.49 4.44 -7.89
CA ASP A 25 5.14 4.83 -8.25
C ASP A 25 4.76 6.13 -7.52
N ASN A 26 4.61 7.21 -8.27
CA ASN A 26 4.34 8.54 -7.73
C ASN A 26 2.85 8.92 -7.79
N THR A 27 1.97 7.92 -7.85
CA THR A 27 0.52 8.15 -7.81
C THR A 27 0.00 8.03 -6.39
N GLU A 28 -1.21 8.55 -6.15
CA GLU A 28 -1.83 8.42 -4.83
C GLU A 28 -2.02 6.96 -4.43
N MET A 29 -2.44 6.11 -5.39
CA MET A 29 -2.57 4.68 -5.11
C MET A 29 -1.21 4.03 -4.83
N GLY A 30 -0.16 4.46 -5.52
CA GLY A 30 1.19 3.99 -5.25
C GLY A 30 1.64 4.39 -3.85
N TYR A 31 1.35 5.63 -3.43
CA TYR A 31 1.67 6.08 -2.07
C TYR A 31 0.90 5.28 -1.02
N TRP A 32 -0.37 4.99 -1.29
CA TRP A 32 -1.18 4.16 -0.38
C TRP A 32 -0.57 2.78 -0.24
N ALA A 33 -0.23 2.13 -1.35
CA ALA A 33 0.45 0.82 -1.34
C ALA A 33 1.77 0.90 -0.57
N HIS A 34 2.52 1.99 -0.75
CA HIS A 34 3.78 2.21 -0.04
C HIS A 34 3.58 2.27 1.48
N GLY A 35 2.48 2.92 1.91
CA GLY A 35 2.12 2.94 3.32
C GLY A 35 1.80 1.55 3.86
N ILE A 36 1.10 0.73 3.07
CA ILE A 36 0.79 -0.65 3.46
C ILE A 36 2.07 -1.47 3.59
N VAL A 37 3.03 -1.28 2.67
CA VAL A 37 4.32 -1.94 2.75
C VAL A 37 4.97 -1.69 4.12
N HIS A 38 5.00 -0.43 4.55
CA HIS A 38 5.64 -0.09 5.81
C HIS A 38 4.86 -0.57 7.03
N MET A 39 3.52 -0.71 6.92
CA MET A 39 2.74 -1.37 7.98
C MET A 39 3.17 -2.83 8.14
N LEU A 40 3.33 -3.54 7.02
CA LEU A 40 3.79 -4.94 7.06
C LEU A 40 5.20 -5.06 7.64
N GLU A 41 6.05 -4.11 7.31
CA GLU A 41 7.42 -4.03 7.84
C GLU A 41 7.44 -3.75 9.34
N GLY A 42 6.40 -3.10 9.85
CA GLY A 42 6.36 -2.68 11.25
C GLY A 42 6.87 -1.26 11.47
N ASP A 43 7.15 -0.51 10.42
CA ASP A 43 7.61 0.88 10.50
C ASP A 43 6.41 1.81 10.41
N LEU A 44 5.72 2.01 11.53
CA LEU A 44 4.45 2.75 11.53
C LEU A 44 4.62 4.23 11.24
N GLY A 45 5.74 4.84 11.65
CA GLY A 45 6.01 6.24 11.36
C GLY A 45 6.11 6.48 9.86
N ASN A 46 6.84 5.61 9.18
CA ASN A 46 6.99 5.67 7.72
C ASN A 46 5.66 5.37 7.02
N ALA A 47 4.89 4.41 7.56
CA ALA A 47 3.57 4.10 7.02
C ALA A 47 2.65 5.32 7.06
N ARG A 48 2.63 6.04 8.18
CA ARG A 48 1.81 7.25 8.32
C ARG A 48 2.24 8.32 7.33
N TYR A 49 3.53 8.48 7.08
CA TYR A 49 4.06 9.42 6.11
C TYR A 49 3.46 9.18 4.72
N TRP A 50 3.46 7.92 4.28
CA TRP A 50 2.96 7.59 2.94
C TRP A 50 1.43 7.67 2.86
N TYR A 51 0.72 7.31 3.94
CA TYR A 51 -0.74 7.51 3.99
C TYR A 51 -1.09 8.99 3.85
N ARG A 52 -0.32 9.86 4.50
CA ARG A 52 -0.55 11.30 4.38
C ARG A 52 -0.34 11.76 2.95
N ARG A 53 0.70 11.28 2.29
CA ARG A 53 0.95 11.63 0.88
C ARG A 53 -0.13 11.08 -0.04
N ALA A 54 -0.72 9.96 0.31
CA ALA A 54 -1.83 9.37 -0.46
C ALA A 54 -3.15 10.12 -0.23
N GLY A 55 -3.20 11.01 0.75
CA GLY A 55 -4.43 11.70 1.10
C GLY A 55 -5.44 10.79 1.79
N ARG A 56 -4.97 9.77 2.51
CA ARG A 56 -5.82 8.79 3.17
C ARG A 56 -5.60 8.77 4.67
N PRO A 57 -6.67 8.55 5.45
CA PRO A 57 -6.51 8.41 6.90
C PRO A 57 -5.77 7.12 7.22
N PHE A 58 -4.86 7.18 8.19
CA PHE A 58 -4.16 5.99 8.65
C PHE A 58 -5.14 5.10 9.42
N PRO A 59 -5.23 3.80 9.10
CA PRO A 59 -6.23 2.92 9.74
C PRO A 59 -5.93 2.72 11.22
N LYS A 60 -6.95 2.93 12.04
CA LYS A 60 -6.80 2.82 13.50
C LYS A 60 -6.53 1.40 13.94
N ASP A 61 -7.15 0.42 13.27
CA ASP A 61 -6.98 -1.00 13.59
C ASP A 61 -5.73 -1.60 12.97
N ARG A 62 -5.09 -0.87 12.04
CA ARG A 62 -3.89 -1.33 11.32
C ARG A 62 -4.10 -2.69 10.65
N ASP A 63 -5.32 -2.93 10.16
CA ASP A 63 -5.68 -4.18 9.51
C ASP A 63 -5.16 -4.16 8.07
N VAL A 64 -4.00 -4.78 7.86
CA VAL A 64 -3.35 -4.81 6.56
C VAL A 64 -4.22 -5.49 5.52
N ASP A 65 -4.86 -6.61 5.88
CA ASP A 65 -5.68 -7.35 4.91
C ASP A 65 -6.85 -6.50 4.40
N SER A 66 -7.50 -5.75 5.30
CA SER A 66 -8.59 -4.84 4.91
C SER A 66 -8.06 -3.74 3.99
N GLU A 67 -6.87 -3.19 4.29
CA GLU A 67 -6.30 -2.12 3.47
C GLU A 67 -5.89 -2.64 2.10
N VAL A 68 -5.32 -3.83 2.03
CA VAL A 68 -4.96 -4.43 0.73
C VAL A 68 -6.21 -4.66 -0.10
N ALA A 69 -7.28 -5.17 0.50
CA ALA A 69 -8.55 -5.39 -0.20
C ALA A 69 -9.15 -4.07 -0.70
N ALA A 70 -9.10 -3.01 0.12
CA ALA A 70 -9.61 -1.71 -0.27
C ALA A 70 -8.79 -1.10 -1.42
N LEU A 71 -7.48 -1.24 -1.36
CA LEU A 71 -6.59 -0.76 -2.43
C LEU A 71 -6.86 -1.51 -3.74
N ALA A 72 -7.00 -2.84 -3.67
CA ALA A 72 -7.27 -3.65 -4.84
C ALA A 72 -8.60 -3.24 -5.49
N ASP A 73 -9.63 -3.00 -4.68
CA ASP A 73 -10.92 -2.58 -5.15
C ASP A 73 -10.85 -1.18 -5.80
N ALA A 74 -10.14 -0.26 -5.16
CA ALA A 74 -9.98 1.10 -5.69
C ALA A 74 -9.25 1.08 -7.03
N LEU A 75 -8.21 0.27 -7.15
CA LEU A 75 -7.45 0.15 -8.39
C LEU A 75 -8.30 -0.44 -9.51
N LYS A 76 -9.12 -1.43 -9.19
CA LYS A 76 -10.03 -2.04 -10.14
C LYS A 76 -11.05 -1.03 -10.67
N LYS A 77 -11.57 -0.18 -9.80
CA LYS A 77 -12.56 0.85 -10.18
C LYS A 77 -11.93 1.98 -11.00
N ALA A 78 -10.63 2.22 -10.83
CA ALA A 78 -9.93 3.27 -11.55
C ALA A 78 -9.54 2.88 -12.98
N GLN A 79 -9.66 1.62 -13.33
CA GLN A 79 -9.29 1.11 -14.67
C GLN A 79 -10.39 1.20 -15.69
#